data_b8b2479cfb1d8f607ed2ab4e9f96da00
#
_entry.id   b8b2479cfb1d8f607ed2ab4e9f96da00
#
_cell.length_a   1.000
_cell.length_b   1.000
_cell.length_c   1.000
_cell.angle_alpha   90.00
_cell.angle_beta   90.00
_cell.angle_gamma   90.00
#
_symmetry.space_group_name_H-M   'P 1'
#
loop_
_entity.id
_entity.type
_entity.pdbx_description
1 polymer ?
#
loop_
_entity_poly.entity_id
_entity_poly.type
_entity_poly.pdbx_seq_one_letter_code
_entity_poly.pdbx_strand_id
1 'polypeptide(L)'
;MKYLKFKSQYNKYPSTKVENHIAVCGYDEIANVLNEHLKEKNVIAFEYYPGVNNEEIKNNLISKLNVDCVINVEELTLPIQEIDQMLKRNLTDDRVFGVMSHFVIEDFYDMDKILKLNESIDTSKKTLIYGFGASLIKHDSLVYFDMARWEIQLRYRKGMPNWLCNNYDEDRLKKYKRGFFVEWRTADRLKKNVLRNCDYYIDTNKENEPKMISKTALFDGLRKVSTHPFRLVPYFDPGVWGGQWMKEVCNLDPNEKNFAWSFDGVPEENSIYLNFDGVNVEVPSINVVFFEPINLLGHKVHARFGTEFPIRFDFLDTIGGGNLSLQVHPLTEYIQDKFGMHYTQDESYYILDALDDAVVYLGIKTGVKKEELIEELLLAQKGEKIFDDEKFINKFPAKKHDHFLIPAGTIHCSGSNAMVLEISATPYIFTFKLWDWGRLGLDGLPRPVHINHGQHVIQYDRDTKWVENNLINRFVAMEDGSTKTGLHEREFIETRRYFFTDKIKMQTMGSVNMNNLVEGKAAVIESINGEFEPFVIHYAETFIIPEYIKEYYIRPLNENEKCGVIKAYVR
;
A
#
# COMPACT_ATOMS: atom_id res chain seq x y z
N MET A 1 -15.89 22.93 -13.86
CA MET A 1 -15.36 21.56 -13.94
C MET A 1 -14.61 21.44 -15.24
N LYS A 2 -13.36 21.06 -15.17
CA LYS A 2 -12.46 21.02 -16.34
C LYS A 2 -12.33 19.60 -16.90
N TYR A 3 -12.35 18.61 -16.01
CA TYR A 3 -12.08 17.21 -16.33
C TYR A 3 -13.34 16.33 -16.27
N LEU A 4 -14.35 16.72 -15.49
CA LEU A 4 -15.64 16.01 -15.41
C LEU A 4 -16.77 16.83 -16.02
N LYS A 5 -17.72 16.14 -16.65
CA LYS A 5 -18.99 16.72 -17.12
C LYS A 5 -20.10 16.72 -16.04
N PHE A 6 -19.77 16.23 -14.85
CA PHE A 6 -20.67 16.10 -13.70
C PHE A 6 -19.91 16.37 -12.40
N LYS A 7 -20.63 16.66 -11.32
CA LYS A 7 -20.02 16.85 -9.99
C LYS A 7 -19.49 15.50 -9.50
N SER A 8 -18.23 15.47 -9.07
CA SER A 8 -17.61 14.28 -8.51
C SER A 8 -18.36 13.81 -7.25
N GLN A 9 -18.55 12.50 -7.15
CA GLN A 9 -19.06 11.81 -5.96
C GLN A 9 -18.01 10.89 -5.35
N TYR A 10 -16.74 11.04 -5.74
CA TYR A 10 -15.64 10.24 -5.19
C TYR A 10 -15.63 10.30 -3.66
N ASN A 11 -15.76 9.14 -3.02
CA ASN A 11 -15.77 9.00 -1.57
C ASN A 11 -14.35 8.74 -1.04
N LYS A 12 -13.82 9.70 -0.27
CA LYS A 12 -12.49 9.60 0.37
C LYS A 12 -12.48 8.80 1.67
N TYR A 13 -13.64 8.49 2.22
CA TYR A 13 -13.79 7.85 3.52
C TYR A 13 -14.72 6.63 3.45
N PRO A 14 -14.42 5.67 2.56
CA PRO A 14 -15.24 4.46 2.46
C PRO A 14 -15.16 3.67 3.76
N SER A 15 -16.28 3.15 4.23
CA SER A 15 -16.34 2.37 5.47
C SER A 15 -17.23 1.13 5.32
N THR A 16 -16.91 0.10 6.08
CA THR A 16 -17.70 -1.11 6.22
C THR A 16 -18.43 -1.09 7.55
N LYS A 17 -19.75 -1.08 7.54
CA LYS A 17 -20.57 -1.11 8.76
C LYS A 17 -20.47 -2.47 9.44
N VAL A 18 -20.22 -2.48 10.76
CA VAL A 18 -20.15 -3.68 11.60
C VAL A 18 -21.22 -3.55 12.69
N GLU A 19 -22.24 -4.42 12.63
CA GLU A 19 -23.37 -4.39 13.55
C GLU A 19 -23.04 -5.09 14.88
N ASN A 20 -23.83 -4.79 15.91
CA ASN A 20 -23.81 -5.43 17.23
C ASN A 20 -22.52 -5.25 18.03
N HIS A 21 -21.71 -4.27 17.67
CA HIS A 21 -20.49 -3.91 18.39
C HIS A 21 -20.42 -2.40 18.59
N ILE A 22 -19.65 -1.98 19.58
CA ILE A 22 -19.40 -0.57 19.90
C ILE A 22 -17.91 -0.27 19.86
N ALA A 23 -17.57 0.97 19.53
CA ALA A 23 -16.22 1.51 19.68
C ALA A 23 -16.17 2.50 20.85
N VAL A 24 -15.10 2.42 21.64
CA VAL A 24 -14.81 3.33 22.74
C VAL A 24 -13.84 4.39 22.25
N CYS A 25 -14.14 5.67 22.44
CA CYS A 25 -13.37 6.79 21.90
C CYS A 25 -12.71 7.62 22.99
N GLY A 26 -11.46 7.99 22.76
CA GLY A 26 -10.69 8.87 23.65
C GLY A 26 -10.07 8.15 24.85
N TYR A 27 -8.97 8.72 25.34
CA TYR A 27 -8.17 8.10 26.40
C TYR A 27 -8.90 7.92 27.73
N ASP A 28 -9.81 8.83 28.09
CA ASP A 28 -10.54 8.75 29.37
C ASP A 28 -11.49 7.55 29.40
N GLU A 29 -12.29 7.39 28.35
CA GLU A 29 -13.23 6.27 28.26
C GLU A 29 -12.50 4.94 28.08
N ILE A 30 -11.41 4.90 27.31
CA ILE A 30 -10.57 3.71 27.19
C ILE A 30 -9.97 3.35 28.55
N ALA A 31 -9.46 4.32 29.30
CA ALA A 31 -8.93 4.09 30.65
C ALA A 31 -9.98 3.53 31.60
N ASN A 32 -11.22 4.03 31.53
CA ASN A 32 -12.34 3.52 32.34
C ASN A 32 -12.59 2.04 32.04
N VAL A 33 -12.68 1.64 30.76
CA VAL A 33 -12.89 0.25 30.36
C VAL A 33 -11.72 -0.64 30.83
N LEU A 34 -10.49 -0.19 30.63
CA LEU A 34 -9.31 -0.96 31.02
C LEU A 34 -9.16 -1.05 32.55
N ASN A 35 -9.56 -0.04 33.32
CA ASN A 35 -9.59 -0.12 34.79
C ASN A 35 -10.65 -1.11 35.30
N GLU A 36 -11.79 -1.22 34.63
CA GLU A 36 -12.76 -2.30 34.94
C GLU A 36 -12.17 -3.68 34.61
N HIS A 37 -11.51 -3.80 33.47
CA HIS A 37 -10.84 -5.04 33.07
C HIS A 37 -9.72 -5.44 34.03
N LEU A 38 -8.97 -4.48 34.59
CA LEU A 38 -7.96 -4.68 35.62
C LEU A 38 -8.50 -5.22 36.94
N LYS A 39 -9.82 -5.20 37.20
CA LYS A 39 -10.39 -5.86 38.40
C LYS A 39 -10.28 -7.38 38.31
N GLU A 40 -10.28 -7.94 37.10
CA GLU A 40 -10.25 -9.38 36.85
C GLU A 40 -8.88 -9.88 36.33
N LYS A 41 -8.06 -8.96 35.80
CA LYS A 41 -6.76 -9.26 35.21
C LYS A 41 -5.65 -8.52 35.95
N ASN A 42 -4.58 -9.21 36.27
CA ASN A 42 -3.49 -8.63 37.05
C ASN A 42 -2.32 -8.18 36.20
N VAL A 43 -2.01 -8.89 35.11
CA VAL A 43 -0.88 -8.57 34.24
C VAL A 43 -1.39 -8.26 32.84
N ILE A 44 -1.32 -7.01 32.42
CA ILE A 44 -1.75 -6.55 31.09
C ILE A 44 -0.56 -6.15 30.23
N ALA A 45 -0.49 -6.68 29.01
CA ALA A 45 0.49 -6.29 28.02
C ALA A 45 -0.13 -5.33 26.97
N PHE A 46 0.53 -4.20 26.74
CA PHE A 46 0.24 -3.26 25.66
C PHE A 46 1.26 -3.48 24.55
N GLU A 47 0.89 -4.27 23.55
CA GLU A 47 1.73 -4.55 22.40
C GLU A 47 1.61 -3.45 21.34
N TYR A 48 2.72 -2.85 20.96
CA TYR A 48 2.75 -1.72 20.02
C TYR A 48 3.23 -2.15 18.63
N TYR A 49 2.54 -1.68 17.60
CA TYR A 49 3.10 -1.69 16.25
C TYR A 49 4.12 -0.53 16.11
N PRO A 50 5.22 -0.68 15.35
CA PRO A 50 6.16 0.42 15.10
C PRO A 50 5.44 1.66 14.55
N GLY A 51 5.70 2.82 15.18
CA GLY A 51 5.03 4.08 14.88
C GLY A 51 4.04 4.55 15.94
N VAL A 52 3.61 3.69 16.86
CA VAL A 52 2.84 4.09 18.05
C VAL A 52 3.69 5.02 18.91
N ASN A 53 3.11 6.14 19.35
CA ASN A 53 3.81 7.14 20.15
C ASN A 53 3.81 6.74 21.63
N ASN A 54 4.95 6.20 22.11
CA ASN A 54 5.11 5.77 23.50
C ASN A 54 4.78 6.87 24.52
N GLU A 55 5.22 8.10 24.28
CA GLU A 55 5.00 9.22 25.22
C GLU A 55 3.52 9.64 25.24
N GLU A 56 2.84 9.63 24.11
CA GLU A 56 1.42 9.91 24.04
C GLU A 56 0.61 8.89 24.86
N ILE A 57 0.88 7.59 24.66
CA ILE A 57 0.19 6.52 25.39
C ILE A 57 0.51 6.57 26.88
N LYS A 58 1.79 6.81 27.24
CA LYS A 58 2.21 6.92 28.63
C LYS A 58 1.51 8.07 29.37
N ASN A 59 1.49 9.25 28.75
CA ASN A 59 0.96 10.44 29.38
C ASN A 59 -0.58 10.48 29.41
N ASN A 60 -1.24 9.96 28.38
CA ASN A 60 -2.69 10.11 28.21
C ASN A 60 -3.50 8.87 28.62
N LEU A 61 -2.90 7.67 28.63
CA LEU A 61 -3.57 6.42 28.97
C LEU A 61 -2.95 5.75 30.19
N ILE A 62 -1.66 5.40 30.16
CA ILE A 62 -1.03 4.63 31.24
C ILE A 62 -1.13 5.38 32.58
N SER A 63 -0.94 6.70 32.58
CA SER A 63 -1.07 7.55 33.77
C SER A 63 -2.44 7.51 34.46
N LYS A 64 -3.47 7.01 33.76
CA LYS A 64 -4.85 6.92 34.26
C LYS A 64 -5.25 5.50 34.68
N LEU A 65 -4.35 4.53 34.54
CA LEU A 65 -4.62 3.16 34.90
C LEU A 65 -4.25 2.86 36.34
N ASN A 66 -5.08 2.07 37.01
CA ASN A 66 -4.90 1.65 38.40
C ASN A 66 -3.95 0.43 38.46
N VAL A 67 -2.65 0.68 38.25
CA VAL A 67 -1.61 -0.37 38.25
C VAL A 67 -0.56 -0.08 39.31
N ASP A 68 0.00 -1.14 39.90
CA ASP A 68 1.04 -1.06 40.94
C ASP A 68 2.45 -0.95 40.32
N CYS A 69 2.62 -1.51 39.13
CA CYS A 69 3.91 -1.57 38.43
C CYS A 69 3.72 -1.30 36.92
N VAL A 70 4.64 -0.55 36.33
CA VAL A 70 4.69 -0.27 34.89
C VAL A 70 6.07 -0.64 34.38
N ILE A 71 6.13 -1.48 33.36
CA ILE A 71 7.37 -2.01 32.78
C ILE A 71 7.42 -1.65 31.31
N ASN A 72 8.48 -0.93 30.90
CA ASN A 72 8.80 -0.72 29.50
C ASN A 72 9.65 -1.90 28.99
N VAL A 73 9.08 -2.75 28.15
CA VAL A 73 9.80 -3.92 27.64
C VAL A 73 11.01 -3.53 26.78
N GLU A 74 10.97 -2.37 26.13
CA GLU A 74 12.04 -1.91 25.24
C GLU A 74 13.37 -1.63 25.98
N GLU A 75 13.34 -1.52 27.32
CA GLU A 75 14.57 -1.44 28.15
C GLU A 75 15.34 -2.77 28.24
N LEU A 76 14.70 -3.86 27.78
CA LEU A 76 15.30 -5.20 27.76
C LEU A 76 15.86 -5.59 26.39
N THR A 77 15.91 -4.66 25.44
CA THR A 77 16.52 -4.90 24.12
C THR A 77 18.02 -5.10 24.20
N LEU A 78 18.57 -5.68 23.15
CA LEU A 78 20.02 -5.70 22.93
C LEU A 78 20.57 -4.27 22.85
N PRO A 79 21.87 -4.06 23.14
CA PRO A 79 22.52 -2.78 22.91
C PRO A 79 22.35 -2.30 21.47
N ILE A 80 22.09 -1.00 21.27
CA ILE A 80 21.83 -0.41 19.94
C ILE A 80 22.94 -0.75 18.94
N GLN A 81 24.19 -0.77 19.39
CA GLN A 81 25.36 -1.09 18.55
C GLN A 81 25.31 -2.52 18.01
N GLU A 82 24.80 -3.47 18.79
CA GLU A 82 24.62 -4.86 18.37
C GLU A 82 23.49 -4.97 17.34
N ILE A 83 22.37 -4.28 17.58
CA ILE A 83 21.25 -4.20 16.64
C ILE A 83 21.72 -3.58 15.32
N ASP A 84 22.43 -2.47 15.34
CA ASP A 84 22.94 -1.81 14.13
C ASP A 84 23.89 -2.73 13.34
N GLN A 85 24.77 -3.47 14.03
CA GLN A 85 25.64 -4.44 13.39
C GLN A 85 24.85 -5.61 12.76
N MET A 86 23.82 -6.11 13.45
CA MET A 86 22.91 -7.14 12.95
C MET A 86 22.18 -6.69 11.68
N LEU A 87 21.72 -5.44 11.65
CA LEU A 87 20.93 -4.89 10.54
C LEU A 87 21.76 -4.38 9.36
N LYS A 88 23.09 -4.29 9.48
CA LYS A 88 23.97 -3.69 8.47
C LYS A 88 23.73 -4.27 7.06
N ARG A 89 23.59 -5.60 6.95
CA ARG A 89 23.32 -6.27 5.68
C ARG A 89 21.96 -5.87 5.08
N ASN A 90 20.94 -5.70 5.92
CA ASN A 90 19.59 -5.41 5.48
C ASN A 90 19.43 -3.93 5.09
N LEU A 91 20.09 -3.03 5.80
CA LEU A 91 19.96 -1.60 5.55
C LEU A 91 20.82 -1.09 4.39
N THR A 92 21.89 -1.75 4.02
CA THR A 92 22.79 -1.38 2.92
C THR A 92 23.26 0.09 2.96
N ASP A 93 24.16 0.49 2.07
CA ASP A 93 24.57 1.89 1.91
C ASP A 93 23.65 2.68 0.94
N ASP A 94 22.71 2.02 0.26
CA ASP A 94 21.75 2.66 -0.63
C ASP A 94 20.76 3.53 0.16
N ARG A 95 20.39 4.69 -0.39
CA ARG A 95 19.46 5.62 0.25
C ARG A 95 18.04 5.06 0.35
N VAL A 96 17.62 4.20 -0.60
CA VAL A 96 16.24 3.75 -0.79
C VAL A 96 16.11 2.25 -0.58
N PHE A 97 17.02 1.45 -1.13
CA PHE A 97 16.89 0.00 -1.19
C PHE A 97 17.67 -0.71 -0.07
N GLY A 98 17.00 -1.66 0.55
CA GLY A 98 17.55 -2.59 1.53
C GLY A 98 17.32 -4.03 1.10
N VAL A 99 17.73 -4.97 1.95
CA VAL A 99 17.49 -6.40 1.79
C VAL A 99 16.42 -6.83 2.79
N MET A 100 15.43 -7.59 2.33
CA MET A 100 14.32 -8.05 3.16
C MET A 100 14.83 -8.84 4.36
N SER A 101 14.37 -8.48 5.56
CA SER A 101 14.75 -9.16 6.80
C SER A 101 13.84 -10.34 7.11
N HIS A 102 14.43 -11.33 7.80
CA HIS A 102 13.69 -12.48 8.36
C HIS A 102 13.69 -12.48 9.90
N PHE A 103 14.16 -11.41 10.54
CA PHE A 103 14.18 -11.29 11.99
C PHE A 103 12.80 -11.42 12.60
N VAL A 104 12.75 -12.07 13.75
CA VAL A 104 11.60 -12.10 14.66
C VAL A 104 11.87 -11.16 15.83
N ILE A 105 10.84 -10.87 16.62
CA ILE A 105 10.97 -9.87 17.69
C ILE A 105 12.02 -10.27 18.73
N GLU A 106 12.15 -11.58 19.01
CA GLU A 106 13.11 -12.15 19.96
C GLU A 106 14.56 -11.83 19.59
N ASP A 107 14.89 -11.67 18.31
CA ASP A 107 16.24 -11.34 17.84
C ASP A 107 16.73 -9.96 18.31
N PHE A 108 15.82 -9.10 18.74
CA PHE A 108 16.12 -7.74 19.20
C PHE A 108 16.24 -7.61 20.71
N TYR A 109 15.94 -8.68 21.46
CA TYR A 109 15.86 -8.66 22.91
C TYR A 109 16.95 -9.50 23.58
N ASP A 110 17.37 -9.06 24.77
CA ASP A 110 18.16 -9.88 25.69
C ASP A 110 17.24 -10.94 26.33
N MET A 111 17.21 -12.10 25.73
CA MET A 111 16.28 -13.18 26.14
C MET A 111 16.53 -13.69 27.56
N ASP A 112 17.76 -13.56 28.10
CA ASP A 112 18.03 -13.89 29.50
C ASP A 112 17.33 -12.91 30.45
N LYS A 113 17.29 -11.61 30.09
CA LYS A 113 16.52 -10.62 30.86
C LYS A 113 15.02 -10.86 30.75
N ILE A 114 14.52 -11.19 29.55
CA ILE A 114 13.10 -11.55 29.33
C ILE A 114 12.72 -12.75 30.21
N LEU A 115 13.52 -13.80 30.23
CA LEU A 115 13.25 -14.99 31.05
C LEU A 115 13.25 -14.65 32.55
N LYS A 116 14.25 -13.91 33.04
CA LYS A 116 14.30 -13.47 34.44
C LYS A 116 13.11 -12.60 34.83
N LEU A 117 12.68 -11.69 33.96
CA LEU A 117 11.49 -10.88 34.21
C LEU A 117 10.24 -11.78 34.29
N ASN A 118 10.08 -12.73 33.37
CA ASN A 118 8.95 -13.68 33.37
C ASN A 118 8.89 -14.54 34.64
N GLU A 119 10.03 -14.86 35.24
CA GLU A 119 10.10 -15.60 36.51
C GLU A 119 9.82 -14.70 37.73
N SER A 120 10.10 -13.40 37.63
CA SER A 120 9.99 -12.46 38.74
C SER A 120 8.68 -11.68 38.81
N ILE A 121 7.80 -11.79 37.79
CA ILE A 121 6.51 -11.10 37.80
C ILE A 121 5.64 -11.61 38.94
N ASP A 122 5.26 -10.69 39.82
CA ASP A 122 4.31 -10.93 40.89
C ASP A 122 2.87 -10.85 40.36
N THR A 123 2.29 -12.01 40.06
CA THR A 123 0.92 -12.13 39.54
C THR A 123 -0.16 -11.71 40.55
N SER A 124 0.17 -11.39 41.80
CA SER A 124 -0.75 -10.81 42.78
C SER A 124 -0.89 -9.29 42.66
N LYS A 125 0.05 -8.62 41.94
CA LYS A 125 0.07 -7.19 41.72
C LYS A 125 -0.46 -6.84 40.32
N LYS A 126 -1.05 -5.66 40.20
CA LYS A 126 -1.48 -5.11 38.94
C LYS A 126 -0.27 -4.55 38.18
N THR A 127 0.16 -5.26 37.15
CA THR A 127 1.34 -4.92 36.34
C THR A 127 0.94 -4.62 34.91
N LEU A 128 1.41 -3.50 34.41
CA LEU A 128 1.32 -3.12 33.00
C LEU A 128 2.69 -3.25 32.34
N ILE A 129 2.75 -3.99 31.24
CA ILE A 129 3.92 -4.10 30.38
C ILE A 129 3.60 -3.40 29.08
N TYR A 130 4.48 -2.54 28.54
CA TYR A 130 4.22 -1.83 27.29
C TYR A 130 5.44 -1.75 26.40
N GLY A 131 5.22 -1.55 25.11
CA GLY A 131 6.22 -1.38 24.08
C GLY A 131 6.08 -2.39 22.95
N PHE A 132 6.89 -2.27 21.90
CA PHE A 132 6.95 -3.25 20.83
C PHE A 132 7.72 -4.50 21.32
N GLY A 133 7.02 -5.61 21.48
CA GLY A 133 7.51 -6.85 22.09
C GLY A 133 6.96 -7.11 23.50
N ALA A 134 6.00 -6.31 23.98
CA ALA A 134 5.39 -6.52 25.30
C ALA A 134 4.78 -7.91 25.46
N SER A 135 4.31 -8.52 24.38
CA SER A 135 3.78 -9.89 24.35
C SER A 135 4.81 -10.99 24.58
N LEU A 136 6.10 -10.69 24.65
CA LEU A 136 7.15 -11.63 25.09
C LEU A 136 7.08 -11.93 26.58
N ILE A 137 6.44 -11.05 27.33
CA ILE A 137 6.28 -11.18 28.77
C ILE A 137 4.95 -11.89 29.10
N LYS A 138 4.96 -12.75 30.12
CA LYS A 138 3.74 -13.42 30.60
C LYS A 138 2.68 -12.39 31.01
N HIS A 139 1.47 -12.56 30.50
CA HIS A 139 0.36 -11.66 30.74
C HIS A 139 -0.97 -12.43 30.78
N ASP A 140 -1.97 -11.84 31.45
CA ASP A 140 -3.33 -12.36 31.53
C ASP A 140 -4.24 -11.75 30.47
N SER A 141 -3.82 -10.59 29.94
CA SER A 141 -4.57 -9.82 28.94
C SER A 141 -3.63 -9.10 28.00
N LEU A 142 -4.04 -8.99 26.75
CA LEU A 142 -3.29 -8.30 25.68
C LEU A 142 -4.15 -7.21 25.05
N VAL A 143 -3.62 -5.99 24.99
CA VAL A 143 -4.17 -4.87 24.25
C VAL A 143 -3.23 -4.54 23.11
N TYR A 144 -3.72 -4.59 21.88
CA TYR A 144 -2.91 -4.38 20.69
C TYR A 144 -3.12 -2.97 20.13
N PHE A 145 -2.05 -2.18 20.01
CA PHE A 145 -2.05 -0.83 19.44
C PHE A 145 -1.54 -0.90 18.01
N ASP A 146 -2.35 -0.49 17.06
CA ASP A 146 -2.05 -0.63 15.64
C ASP A 146 -2.04 0.72 14.90
N MET A 147 -1.37 0.72 13.74
CA MET A 147 -1.26 1.89 12.88
C MET A 147 -1.05 1.48 11.43
N ALA A 148 -1.67 2.22 10.50
CA ALA A 148 -1.45 2.05 9.07
C ALA A 148 -0.06 2.56 8.66
N ARG A 149 0.58 1.89 7.72
CA ARG A 149 1.93 2.26 7.27
C ARG A 149 1.98 3.64 6.64
N TRP A 150 0.91 4.06 6.00
CA TRP A 150 0.83 5.43 5.50
C TRP A 150 0.98 6.47 6.61
N GLU A 151 0.27 6.31 7.74
CA GLU A 151 0.39 7.21 8.88
C GLU A 151 1.81 7.19 9.47
N ILE A 152 2.45 6.03 9.54
CA ILE A 152 3.86 5.92 9.99
C ILE A 152 4.77 6.76 9.09
N GLN A 153 4.57 6.71 7.76
CA GLN A 153 5.34 7.53 6.81
C GLN A 153 5.12 9.02 7.03
N LEU A 154 3.89 9.45 7.31
CA LEU A 154 3.58 10.85 7.65
C LEU A 154 4.29 11.27 8.94
N ARG A 155 4.34 10.41 9.95
CA ARG A 155 5.07 10.66 11.20
C ARG A 155 6.59 10.73 10.98
N TYR A 156 7.16 9.89 10.12
CA TYR A 156 8.57 10.00 9.72
C TYR A 156 8.87 11.34 9.05
N ARG A 157 7.97 11.85 8.20
CA ARG A 157 8.10 13.17 7.56
C ARG A 157 8.04 14.32 8.57
N LYS A 158 7.33 14.15 9.69
CA LYS A 158 7.24 15.10 10.80
C LYS A 158 8.40 14.96 11.81
N GLY A 159 9.35 14.08 11.58
CA GLY A 159 10.53 13.91 12.41
C GLY A 159 10.51 12.71 13.34
N MET A 160 9.44 11.91 13.42
CA MET A 160 9.44 10.70 14.25
C MET A 160 10.65 9.80 13.91
N PRO A 161 11.40 9.31 14.89
CA PRO A 161 12.51 8.38 14.64
C PRO A 161 11.99 6.98 14.35
N ASN A 162 12.84 6.14 13.82
CA ASN A 162 12.62 4.69 13.77
C ASN A 162 12.69 4.08 15.19
N TRP A 163 12.16 2.89 15.34
CA TRP A 163 12.21 2.13 16.59
C TRP A 163 13.66 1.92 17.06
N LEU A 164 13.94 2.16 18.35
CA LEU A 164 15.25 2.10 18.98
C LEU A 164 16.32 3.00 18.31
N CYS A 165 15.92 4.05 17.65
CA CYS A 165 16.83 4.98 16.99
C CYS A 165 16.68 6.42 17.50
N ASN A 166 17.77 7.19 17.42
CA ASN A 166 17.77 8.63 17.66
C ASN A 166 17.88 9.43 16.35
N ASN A 167 17.30 8.92 15.27
CA ASN A 167 17.44 9.44 13.92
C ASN A 167 16.34 10.45 13.54
N TYR A 168 16.02 11.39 14.45
CA TYR A 168 14.96 12.40 14.27
C TYR A 168 15.12 13.20 12.96
N ASP A 169 16.33 13.65 12.67
CA ASP A 169 16.66 14.50 11.51
C ASP A 169 17.16 13.71 10.30
N GLU A 170 17.10 12.38 10.33
CA GLU A 170 17.56 11.57 9.21
C GLU A 170 16.63 11.69 8.00
N ASP A 171 17.20 11.49 6.82
CA ASP A 171 16.47 11.42 5.56
C ASP A 171 15.28 10.45 5.66
N ARG A 172 14.08 10.98 5.34
CA ARG A 172 12.82 10.22 5.37
C ARG A 172 12.86 8.93 4.55
N LEU A 173 13.63 8.89 3.44
CA LEU A 173 13.75 7.68 2.62
C LEU A 173 14.54 6.58 3.35
N LYS A 174 15.55 6.96 4.12
CA LYS A 174 16.28 6.01 4.97
C LYS A 174 15.44 5.51 6.13
N LYS A 175 14.64 6.39 6.78
CA LYS A 175 13.66 5.98 7.80
C LYS A 175 12.66 4.99 7.23
N TYR A 176 12.09 5.29 6.07
CA TYR A 176 11.16 4.41 5.37
C TYR A 176 11.81 3.07 5.00
N LYS A 177 13.04 3.08 4.47
CA LYS A 177 13.80 1.87 4.17
C LYS A 177 13.92 0.95 5.40
N ARG A 178 14.33 1.49 6.56
CA ARG A 178 14.44 0.71 7.81
C ARG A 178 13.07 0.17 8.23
N GLY A 179 12.03 0.99 8.20
CA GLY A 179 10.66 0.57 8.46
C GLY A 179 10.25 -0.59 7.56
N PHE A 180 10.36 -0.42 6.25
CA PHE A 180 9.88 -1.39 5.27
C PHE A 180 10.67 -2.70 5.30
N PHE A 181 12.00 -2.67 5.24
CA PHE A 181 12.81 -3.89 5.10
C PHE A 181 13.02 -4.62 6.41
N VAL A 182 12.87 -3.97 7.57
CA VAL A 182 13.17 -4.55 8.88
C VAL A 182 11.99 -4.47 9.84
N GLU A 183 11.62 -3.27 10.29
CA GLU A 183 10.74 -3.09 11.45
C GLU A 183 9.32 -3.63 11.19
N TRP A 184 8.73 -3.26 10.06
CA TRP A 184 7.38 -3.73 9.70
C TRP A 184 7.34 -5.22 9.39
N ARG A 185 8.44 -5.79 8.86
CA ARG A 185 8.52 -7.25 8.63
C ARG A 185 8.53 -8.01 9.95
N THR A 186 9.31 -7.53 10.92
CA THR A 186 9.34 -8.10 12.27
C THR A 186 7.98 -7.96 12.96
N ALA A 187 7.40 -6.76 12.91
CA ALA A 187 6.10 -6.48 13.52
C ALA A 187 4.95 -7.29 12.90
N ASP A 188 4.95 -7.48 11.58
CA ASP A 188 3.93 -8.31 10.92
C ASP A 188 4.00 -9.78 11.32
N ARG A 189 5.23 -10.31 11.52
CA ARG A 189 5.40 -11.68 12.04
C ARG A 189 4.83 -11.81 13.43
N LEU A 190 5.16 -10.86 14.32
CA LEU A 190 4.62 -10.82 15.67
C LEU A 190 3.08 -10.67 15.65
N LYS A 191 2.56 -9.69 14.90
CA LYS A 191 1.12 -9.42 14.77
C LYS A 191 0.34 -10.68 14.38
N LYS A 192 0.80 -11.43 13.39
CA LYS A 192 0.15 -12.67 12.95
C LYS A 192 0.03 -13.70 14.05
N ASN A 193 0.97 -13.72 14.98
CA ASN A 193 0.97 -14.66 16.12
C ASN A 193 0.10 -14.18 17.28
N VAL A 194 0.09 -12.88 17.58
CA VAL A 194 -0.48 -12.38 18.84
C VAL A 194 -1.85 -11.73 18.70
N LEU A 195 -2.21 -11.15 17.56
CA LEU A 195 -3.44 -10.35 17.43
C LEU A 195 -4.71 -11.17 17.65
N ARG A 196 -4.72 -12.46 17.30
CA ARG A 196 -5.87 -13.35 17.59
C ARG A 196 -6.09 -13.60 19.09
N ASN A 197 -5.09 -13.30 19.92
CA ASN A 197 -5.13 -13.50 21.37
C ASN A 197 -5.36 -12.20 22.15
N CYS A 198 -5.44 -11.03 21.47
CA CYS A 198 -5.73 -9.78 22.16
C CYS A 198 -7.17 -9.77 22.73
N ASP A 199 -7.39 -9.02 23.79
CA ASP A 199 -8.73 -8.72 24.32
C ASP A 199 -9.29 -7.47 23.67
N TYR A 200 -8.42 -6.48 23.43
CA TYR A 200 -8.77 -5.20 22.82
C TYR A 200 -7.77 -4.82 21.72
N TYR A 201 -8.30 -4.11 20.74
CA TYR A 201 -7.58 -3.48 19.64
C TYR A 201 -7.73 -1.97 19.75
N ILE A 202 -6.64 -1.23 19.60
CA ILE A 202 -6.64 0.23 19.64
C ILE A 202 -6.08 0.80 18.34
N ASP A 203 -6.89 1.59 17.67
CA ASP A 203 -6.55 2.45 16.55
C ASP A 203 -5.81 3.69 17.08
N THR A 204 -4.55 3.87 16.66
CA THR A 204 -3.69 5.02 17.01
C THR A 204 -3.30 5.86 15.78
N ASN A 205 -4.02 5.71 14.67
CA ASN A 205 -3.71 6.45 13.44
C ASN A 205 -3.85 7.97 13.63
N LYS A 206 -4.81 8.41 14.43
CA LYS A 206 -5.02 9.82 14.69
C LYS A 206 -4.49 10.21 16.05
N GLU A 207 -3.58 11.18 16.06
CA GLU A 207 -2.93 11.69 17.26
C GLU A 207 -3.98 12.22 18.26
N ASN A 208 -3.88 11.81 19.52
CA ASN A 208 -4.79 12.16 20.62
C ASN A 208 -6.29 11.77 20.43
N GLU A 209 -6.61 10.96 19.43
CA GLU A 209 -7.97 10.47 19.17
C GLU A 209 -8.02 8.94 19.05
N PRO A 210 -7.56 8.18 20.04
CA PRO A 210 -7.55 6.72 19.98
C PRO A 210 -8.97 6.17 19.99
N LYS A 211 -9.14 5.02 19.35
CA LYS A 211 -10.40 4.29 19.36
C LYS A 211 -10.14 2.83 19.69
N MET A 212 -10.89 2.29 20.61
CA MET A 212 -10.75 0.92 21.07
C MET A 212 -11.99 0.09 20.71
N ILE A 213 -11.74 -1.14 20.26
CA ILE A 213 -12.77 -2.16 20.04
C ILE A 213 -12.34 -3.48 20.65
N SER A 214 -13.31 -4.35 20.94
CA SER A 214 -13.02 -5.70 21.37
C SER A 214 -12.43 -6.56 20.24
N LYS A 215 -11.75 -7.64 20.59
CA LYS A 215 -11.28 -8.65 19.64
C LYS A 215 -12.40 -9.14 18.72
N THR A 216 -13.57 -9.46 19.28
CA THR A 216 -14.72 -9.94 18.50
C THR A 216 -15.15 -8.92 17.49
N ALA A 217 -15.26 -7.64 17.86
CA ALA A 217 -15.59 -6.56 16.95
C ALA A 217 -14.58 -6.44 15.79
N LEU A 218 -13.28 -6.53 16.08
CA LEU A 218 -12.23 -6.52 15.06
C LEU A 218 -12.40 -7.68 14.07
N PHE A 219 -12.47 -8.92 14.56
CA PHE A 219 -12.49 -10.10 13.67
C PHE A 219 -13.82 -10.25 12.92
N ASP A 220 -14.95 -9.85 13.49
CA ASP A 220 -16.21 -9.77 12.75
C ASP A 220 -16.15 -8.72 11.65
N GLY A 221 -15.50 -7.58 11.92
CA GLY A 221 -15.23 -6.56 10.91
C GLY A 221 -14.34 -7.06 9.76
N LEU A 222 -13.20 -7.71 10.08
CA LEU A 222 -12.29 -8.27 9.08
C LEU A 222 -12.98 -9.35 8.23
N ARG A 223 -13.78 -10.22 8.87
CA ARG A 223 -14.58 -11.23 8.17
C ARG A 223 -15.60 -10.58 7.24
N LYS A 224 -16.30 -9.54 7.69
CA LYS A 224 -17.27 -8.82 6.87
C LYS A 224 -16.60 -8.20 5.63
N VAL A 225 -15.47 -7.52 5.82
CA VAL A 225 -14.68 -6.96 4.70
C VAL A 225 -14.24 -8.06 3.72
N SER A 226 -13.80 -9.22 4.21
CA SER A 226 -13.31 -10.32 3.38
C SER A 226 -14.41 -11.09 2.62
N THR A 227 -15.69 -10.81 2.90
CA THR A 227 -16.85 -11.48 2.28
C THR A 227 -17.78 -10.54 1.51
N HIS A 228 -17.52 -9.23 1.52
CA HIS A 228 -18.32 -8.20 0.87
C HIS A 228 -17.45 -7.34 -0.05
N PRO A 229 -18.02 -6.69 -1.08
CA PRO A 229 -17.31 -5.65 -1.81
C PRO A 229 -16.88 -4.52 -0.88
N PHE A 230 -15.66 -4.02 -1.05
CA PHE A 230 -15.17 -2.93 -0.21
C PHE A 230 -14.17 -2.03 -0.94
N ARG A 231 -13.86 -0.90 -0.33
CA ARG A 231 -12.82 0.02 -0.77
C ARG A 231 -11.83 0.26 0.35
N LEU A 232 -10.58 0.51 -0.03
CA LEU A 232 -9.56 1.00 0.88
C LEU A 232 -9.76 2.51 1.12
N VAL A 233 -9.29 3.01 2.25
CA VAL A 233 -9.17 4.45 2.51
C VAL A 233 -8.04 4.98 1.62
N PRO A 234 -8.34 5.81 0.61
CA PRO A 234 -7.31 6.33 -0.28
C PRO A 234 -6.47 7.38 0.41
N TYR A 235 -5.21 7.47 0.03
CA TYR A 235 -4.39 8.62 0.35
C TYR A 235 -3.76 9.23 -0.91
N PHE A 236 -3.48 10.53 -0.84
CA PHE A 236 -3.01 11.33 -1.98
C PHE A 236 -1.74 12.06 -1.59
N ASP A 237 -0.73 12.00 -2.44
CA ASP A 237 0.57 12.61 -2.15
C ASP A 237 0.99 13.59 -3.25
N PRO A 238 1.51 14.79 -2.90
CA PRO A 238 2.07 15.71 -3.88
C PRO A 238 3.41 15.21 -4.41
N GLY A 239 3.79 15.71 -5.58
CA GLY A 239 5.07 15.36 -6.18
C GLY A 239 5.59 16.47 -7.10
N VAL A 240 6.88 16.40 -7.46
CA VAL A 240 7.52 17.43 -8.31
C VAL A 240 6.95 17.48 -9.73
N TRP A 241 6.27 16.45 -10.15
CA TRP A 241 5.64 16.30 -11.46
C TRP A 241 4.11 16.28 -11.41
N GLY A 242 3.53 16.36 -10.21
CA GLY A 242 2.10 16.17 -9.96
C GLY A 242 1.17 17.10 -10.73
N GLY A 243 0.01 16.57 -11.06
CA GLY A 243 -1.02 17.19 -11.88
C GLY A 243 -2.15 17.86 -11.11
N GLN A 244 -3.23 18.13 -11.83
CA GLN A 244 -4.39 18.89 -11.35
C GLN A 244 -5.71 18.12 -11.48
N TRP A 245 -5.70 16.95 -12.14
CA TRP A 245 -6.91 16.17 -12.43
C TRP A 245 -7.54 15.60 -11.16
N MET A 246 -6.74 15.03 -10.28
CA MET A 246 -7.22 14.44 -9.04
C MET A 246 -7.88 15.44 -8.10
N LYS A 247 -7.49 16.72 -8.14
CA LYS A 247 -8.16 17.76 -7.32
C LYS A 247 -9.65 17.80 -7.58
N GLU A 248 -10.04 17.82 -8.86
CA GLU A 248 -11.45 17.88 -9.27
C GLU A 248 -12.12 16.51 -9.11
N VAL A 249 -11.49 15.46 -9.62
CA VAL A 249 -12.09 14.13 -9.73
C VAL A 249 -12.18 13.42 -8.40
N CYS A 250 -11.19 13.57 -7.53
CA CYS A 250 -11.17 12.93 -6.20
C CYS A 250 -11.64 13.86 -5.06
N ASN A 251 -12.24 15.00 -5.35
CA ASN A 251 -12.73 16.00 -4.36
C ASN A 251 -11.65 16.41 -3.36
N LEU A 252 -10.40 16.69 -3.83
CA LEU A 252 -9.29 17.06 -2.98
C LEU A 252 -9.24 18.57 -2.75
N ASP A 253 -8.38 19.01 -1.80
CA ASP A 253 -8.20 20.42 -1.51
C ASP A 253 -7.68 21.18 -2.75
N PRO A 254 -8.45 22.14 -3.28
CA PRO A 254 -8.03 22.91 -4.44
C PRO A 254 -6.83 23.83 -4.16
N ASN A 255 -6.53 24.14 -2.89
CA ASN A 255 -5.43 25.01 -2.49
C ASN A 255 -4.07 24.29 -2.51
N GLU A 256 -4.06 22.97 -2.46
CA GLU A 256 -2.82 22.21 -2.61
C GLU A 256 -2.16 22.48 -3.97
N LYS A 257 -0.84 22.50 -4.01
CA LYS A 257 -0.11 22.80 -5.25
C LYS A 257 -0.45 21.80 -6.36
N ASN A 258 -0.39 20.53 -6.06
CA ASN A 258 -0.70 19.42 -6.98
C ASN A 258 -0.91 18.13 -6.20
N PHE A 259 -1.35 17.08 -6.91
CA PHE A 259 -1.23 15.70 -6.45
C PHE A 259 -0.54 14.88 -7.54
N ALA A 260 0.41 14.05 -7.14
CA ALA A 260 1.19 13.22 -8.04
C ALA A 260 0.67 11.77 -8.02
N TRP A 261 0.45 11.26 -6.81
CA TRP A 261 0.01 9.89 -6.58
C TRP A 261 -1.31 9.84 -5.82
N SER A 262 -2.12 8.85 -6.15
CA SER A 262 -3.15 8.32 -5.26
C SER A 262 -2.87 6.84 -5.05
N PHE A 263 -2.86 6.42 -3.81
CA PHE A 263 -2.80 5.02 -3.43
C PHE A 263 -4.17 4.64 -2.87
N ASP A 264 -5.01 4.07 -3.70
CA ASP A 264 -6.37 3.65 -3.35
C ASP A 264 -6.60 2.15 -3.57
N GLY A 265 -5.55 1.44 -3.96
CA GLY A 265 -5.52 0.01 -4.19
C GLY A 265 -4.20 -0.63 -3.74
N VAL A 266 -3.64 -0.25 -2.56
CA VAL A 266 -2.38 -0.79 -2.03
C VAL A 266 -2.59 -1.32 -0.61
N PRO A 267 -3.12 -2.56 -0.44
CA PRO A 267 -3.44 -3.11 0.88
C PRO A 267 -2.29 -3.14 1.88
N GLU A 268 -1.06 -3.18 1.41
CA GLU A 268 0.14 -3.11 2.25
C GLU A 268 0.28 -1.79 3.01
N GLU A 269 -0.21 -0.68 2.47
CA GLU A 269 -0.01 0.66 2.99
C GLU A 269 -1.29 1.37 3.41
N ASN A 270 -2.40 1.08 2.72
CA ASN A 270 -3.71 1.63 3.04
C ASN A 270 -4.33 1.06 4.30
N SER A 271 -5.41 1.67 4.72
CA SER A 271 -6.31 1.21 5.77
C SER A 271 -7.71 0.95 5.25
N ILE A 272 -8.53 0.39 6.12
CA ILE A 272 -9.99 0.29 5.99
C ILE A 272 -10.63 0.99 7.19
N TYR A 273 -11.82 1.55 7.01
CA TYR A 273 -12.66 1.97 8.12
C TYR A 273 -13.69 0.90 8.45
N LEU A 274 -13.65 0.41 9.69
CA LEU A 274 -14.73 -0.36 10.29
C LEU A 274 -15.65 0.61 11.05
N ASN A 275 -16.91 0.70 10.63
CA ASN A 275 -17.87 1.62 11.20
C ASN A 275 -18.75 0.92 12.25
N PHE A 276 -18.66 1.40 13.48
CA PHE A 276 -19.42 0.92 14.63
C PHE A 276 -20.38 2.03 15.06
N ASP A 277 -21.63 1.94 14.63
CA ASP A 277 -22.72 2.90 14.95
C ASP A 277 -22.31 4.37 14.74
N GLY A 278 -21.68 4.65 13.59
CA GLY A 278 -21.24 6.00 13.21
C GLY A 278 -19.79 6.33 13.59
N VAL A 279 -19.13 5.52 14.40
CA VAL A 279 -17.71 5.67 14.74
C VAL A 279 -16.84 4.83 13.77
N ASN A 280 -15.99 5.51 13.01
CA ASN A 280 -15.00 4.84 12.16
C ASN A 280 -13.73 4.51 12.97
N VAL A 281 -13.42 3.22 13.07
CA VAL A 281 -12.14 2.71 13.58
C VAL A 281 -11.26 2.39 12.39
N GLU A 282 -10.07 2.95 12.36
CA GLU A 282 -9.12 2.75 11.26
C GLU A 282 -8.24 1.53 11.53
N VAL A 283 -8.25 0.60 10.59
CA VAL A 283 -7.52 -0.68 10.69
C VAL A 283 -6.63 -0.82 9.47
N PRO A 284 -5.32 -1.15 9.60
CA PRO A 284 -4.47 -1.46 8.46
C PRO A 284 -5.11 -2.52 7.58
N SER A 285 -5.27 -2.26 6.30
CA SER A 285 -5.94 -3.18 5.37
C SER A 285 -5.20 -4.51 5.23
N ILE A 286 -3.90 -4.54 5.49
CA ILE A 286 -3.12 -5.78 5.50
C ILE A 286 -3.62 -6.78 6.55
N ASN A 287 -4.32 -6.34 7.61
CA ASN A 287 -4.92 -7.23 8.60
C ASN A 287 -5.98 -8.16 7.97
N VAL A 288 -6.72 -7.69 6.95
CA VAL A 288 -7.65 -8.56 6.21
C VAL A 288 -6.89 -9.68 5.49
N VAL A 289 -5.75 -9.35 4.87
CA VAL A 289 -4.89 -10.32 4.18
C VAL A 289 -4.29 -11.34 5.16
N PHE A 290 -3.90 -10.88 6.36
CA PHE A 290 -3.29 -11.76 7.36
C PHE A 290 -4.28 -12.74 8.00
N PHE A 291 -5.51 -12.29 8.25
CA PHE A 291 -6.44 -13.04 9.11
C PHE A 291 -7.60 -13.67 8.36
N GLU A 292 -7.91 -13.19 7.16
CA GLU A 292 -8.96 -13.74 6.30
C GLU A 292 -8.45 -14.03 4.85
N PRO A 293 -7.24 -14.62 4.69
CA PRO A 293 -6.60 -14.75 3.38
C PRO A 293 -7.41 -15.61 2.39
N ILE A 294 -8.08 -16.65 2.85
CA ILE A 294 -8.83 -17.56 1.99
C ILE A 294 -10.09 -16.88 1.44
N ASN A 295 -10.85 -16.19 2.31
CA ASN A 295 -12.04 -15.46 1.88
C ASN A 295 -11.70 -14.33 0.92
N LEU A 296 -10.63 -13.58 1.24
CA LEU A 296 -10.21 -12.44 0.44
C LEU A 296 -9.55 -12.86 -0.87
N LEU A 297 -8.44 -13.61 -0.78
CA LEU A 297 -7.56 -13.91 -1.91
C LEU A 297 -8.05 -15.10 -2.75
N GLY A 298 -8.70 -16.07 -2.11
CA GLY A 298 -9.00 -17.39 -2.67
C GLY A 298 -7.84 -18.38 -2.50
N HIS A 299 -8.15 -19.67 -2.57
CA HIS A 299 -7.16 -20.74 -2.38
C HIS A 299 -5.97 -20.67 -3.35
N LYS A 300 -6.25 -20.38 -4.61
CA LYS A 300 -5.23 -20.28 -5.68
C LYS A 300 -4.19 -19.20 -5.40
N VAL A 301 -4.66 -18.00 -5.04
CA VAL A 301 -3.79 -16.86 -4.78
C VAL A 301 -3.04 -17.05 -3.46
N HIS A 302 -3.76 -17.49 -2.41
CA HIS A 302 -3.15 -17.79 -1.12
C HIS A 302 -2.07 -18.87 -1.21
N ALA A 303 -2.28 -19.94 -1.98
CA ALA A 303 -1.27 -20.99 -2.17
C ALA A 303 0.01 -20.48 -2.83
N ARG A 304 -0.09 -19.46 -3.70
CA ARG A 304 1.05 -18.89 -4.41
C ARG A 304 1.76 -17.77 -3.65
N PHE A 305 1.00 -16.90 -2.98
CA PHE A 305 1.50 -15.66 -2.40
C PHE A 305 1.39 -15.62 -0.86
N GLY A 306 0.85 -16.67 -0.24
CA GLY A 306 0.65 -16.69 1.21
C GLY A 306 -0.27 -15.56 1.66
N THR A 307 0.19 -14.78 2.63
CA THR A 307 -0.53 -13.61 3.16
C THR A 307 0.00 -12.30 2.56
N GLU A 308 0.24 -12.28 1.26
CA GLU A 308 0.55 -11.08 0.48
C GLU A 308 -0.58 -10.78 -0.51
N PHE A 309 -0.85 -9.51 -0.76
CA PHE A 309 -1.84 -9.07 -1.74
C PHE A 309 -1.11 -8.71 -3.04
N PRO A 310 -1.24 -9.52 -4.11
CA PRO A 310 -0.33 -9.43 -5.25
C PRO A 310 -0.77 -8.43 -6.34
N ILE A 311 -1.82 -7.66 -6.13
CA ILE A 311 -2.35 -6.68 -7.09
C ILE A 311 -2.33 -5.30 -6.45
N ARG A 312 -1.85 -4.31 -7.18
CA ARG A 312 -1.78 -2.93 -6.75
C ARG A 312 -2.39 -2.01 -7.80
N PHE A 313 -3.26 -1.10 -7.36
CA PHE A 313 -3.78 0.00 -8.16
C PHE A 313 -3.36 1.31 -7.52
N ASP A 314 -2.78 2.19 -8.33
CA ASP A 314 -2.53 3.57 -7.93
C ASP A 314 -2.67 4.53 -9.12
N PHE A 315 -2.89 5.80 -8.83
CA PHE A 315 -3.01 6.83 -9.82
C PHE A 315 -1.72 7.63 -9.95
N LEU A 316 -1.38 7.96 -11.20
CA LEU A 316 -0.31 8.88 -11.55
C LEU A 316 -0.91 10.03 -12.34
N ASP A 317 -0.98 11.22 -11.72
CA ASP A 317 -1.57 12.40 -12.34
C ASP A 317 -0.46 13.33 -12.84
N THR A 318 -0.33 13.42 -14.17
CA THR A 318 0.60 14.35 -14.83
C THR A 318 -0.13 15.46 -15.62
N ILE A 319 -1.47 15.53 -15.52
CA ILE A 319 -2.26 16.53 -16.26
C ILE A 319 -2.01 17.94 -15.71
N GLY A 320 -1.41 18.79 -16.52
CA GLY A 320 -0.95 20.13 -16.09
C GLY A 320 0.27 20.10 -15.18
N GLY A 321 0.94 18.97 -15.11
CA GLY A 321 2.19 18.71 -14.39
C GLY A 321 3.37 18.47 -15.33
N GLY A 322 4.25 17.54 -14.95
CA GLY A 322 5.44 17.18 -15.73
C GLY A 322 5.58 15.69 -15.95
N ASN A 323 6.59 15.28 -16.69
CA ASN A 323 6.88 13.87 -16.92
C ASN A 323 7.22 13.15 -15.59
N LEU A 324 6.79 11.90 -15.45
CA LEU A 324 7.28 11.00 -14.41
C LEU A 324 8.79 10.74 -14.62
N SER A 325 9.49 10.26 -13.60
CA SER A 325 10.89 9.87 -13.75
C SER A 325 11.02 8.75 -14.77
N LEU A 326 11.98 8.84 -15.68
CA LEU A 326 12.34 7.74 -16.58
C LEU A 326 12.93 6.61 -15.73
N GLN A 327 12.41 5.41 -15.86
CA GLN A 327 12.66 4.32 -14.91
C GLN A 327 12.64 2.94 -15.55
N VAL A 328 13.13 1.94 -14.80
CA VAL A 328 13.04 0.54 -15.15
C VAL A 328 12.85 -0.29 -13.88
N HIS A 329 12.02 -1.34 -13.94
CA HIS A 329 11.86 -2.29 -12.85
C HIS A 329 12.83 -3.45 -12.97
N PRO A 330 13.33 -4.00 -11.84
CA PRO A 330 14.23 -5.15 -11.85
C PRO A 330 13.57 -6.39 -12.42
N LEU A 331 14.39 -7.27 -13.02
CA LEU A 331 13.95 -8.62 -13.35
C LEU A 331 13.75 -9.45 -12.08
N THR A 332 12.92 -10.50 -12.15
CA THR A 332 12.60 -11.35 -10.98
C THR A 332 13.86 -11.92 -10.34
N GLU A 333 14.77 -12.46 -11.10
CA GLU A 333 16.02 -13.05 -10.61
C GLU A 333 16.91 -11.99 -9.93
N TYR A 334 16.93 -10.79 -10.47
CA TYR A 334 17.71 -9.69 -9.91
C TYR A 334 17.17 -9.22 -8.56
N ILE A 335 15.83 -9.07 -8.45
CA ILE A 335 15.19 -8.63 -7.22
C ILE A 335 15.31 -9.69 -6.11
N GLN A 336 15.26 -10.97 -6.48
CA GLN A 336 15.46 -12.08 -5.55
C GLN A 336 16.91 -12.12 -5.02
N ASP A 337 17.91 -12.01 -5.90
CA ASP A 337 19.32 -12.07 -5.54
C ASP A 337 19.77 -10.85 -4.71
N LYS A 338 19.37 -9.65 -5.11
CA LYS A 338 19.87 -8.40 -4.51
C LYS A 338 19.09 -7.93 -3.30
N PHE A 339 17.79 -8.19 -3.24
CA PHE A 339 16.90 -7.57 -2.25
C PHE A 339 16.06 -8.57 -1.46
N GLY A 340 16.11 -9.87 -1.81
CA GLY A 340 15.36 -10.91 -1.11
C GLY A 340 13.85 -10.83 -1.31
N MET A 341 13.38 -10.18 -2.39
CA MET A 341 11.96 -10.10 -2.74
C MET A 341 11.52 -11.30 -3.56
N HIS A 342 10.25 -11.72 -3.42
CA HIS A 342 9.74 -12.95 -4.05
C HIS A 342 9.36 -12.78 -5.52
N TYR A 343 8.89 -11.60 -5.92
CA TYR A 343 8.48 -11.27 -7.29
C TYR A 343 8.75 -9.78 -7.56
N THR A 344 8.79 -9.44 -8.83
CA THR A 344 9.12 -8.08 -9.28
C THR A 344 7.88 -7.24 -9.54
N GLN A 345 8.10 -5.96 -9.80
CA GLN A 345 7.09 -5.03 -10.28
C GLN A 345 6.97 -5.18 -11.81
N ASP A 346 6.08 -6.08 -12.24
CA ASP A 346 5.49 -6.01 -13.57
C ASP A 346 4.27 -5.11 -13.49
N GLU A 347 4.14 -4.17 -14.42
CA GLU A 347 3.07 -3.18 -14.39
C GLU A 347 2.46 -2.90 -15.75
N SER A 348 1.43 -2.09 -15.74
CA SER A 348 0.82 -1.53 -16.94
C SER A 348 0.18 -0.19 -16.64
N TYR A 349 0.10 0.68 -17.66
CA TYR A 349 -0.56 1.97 -17.60
C TYR A 349 -1.88 1.92 -18.36
N TYR A 350 -2.99 1.96 -17.63
CA TYR A 350 -4.30 2.21 -18.21
C TYR A 350 -4.60 3.70 -18.16
N ILE A 351 -4.87 4.31 -19.31
CA ILE A 351 -5.07 5.75 -19.41
C ILE A 351 -6.52 6.10 -19.07
N LEU A 352 -6.74 6.71 -17.90
CA LEU A 352 -8.05 7.17 -17.45
C LEU A 352 -8.52 8.44 -18.15
N ASP A 353 -7.55 9.35 -18.41
CA ASP A 353 -7.79 10.60 -19.11
C ASP A 353 -6.47 11.11 -19.73
N ALA A 354 -6.57 11.90 -20.78
CA ALA A 354 -5.39 12.44 -21.47
C ALA A 354 -5.74 13.73 -22.20
N LEU A 355 -4.81 14.68 -22.23
CA LEU A 355 -4.87 15.82 -23.14
C LEU A 355 -4.23 15.46 -24.49
N ASP A 356 -4.42 16.30 -25.50
CA ASP A 356 -4.04 15.99 -26.89
C ASP A 356 -2.54 15.72 -27.10
N ASP A 357 -1.69 16.25 -26.23
CA ASP A 357 -0.23 16.09 -26.27
C ASP A 357 0.33 15.03 -25.29
N ALA A 358 -0.56 14.25 -24.67
CA ALA A 358 -0.17 13.19 -23.75
C ALA A 358 0.64 12.10 -24.45
N VAL A 359 1.71 11.65 -23.79
CA VAL A 359 2.58 10.58 -24.29
C VAL A 359 2.97 9.61 -23.19
N VAL A 360 3.31 8.39 -23.58
CA VAL A 360 3.99 7.41 -22.73
C VAL A 360 5.36 7.12 -23.34
N TYR A 361 6.39 7.21 -22.52
CA TYR A 361 7.73 6.76 -22.87
C TYR A 361 7.81 5.25 -22.64
N LEU A 362 8.21 4.46 -23.65
CA LEU A 362 8.18 3.01 -23.54
C LEU A 362 9.22 2.34 -24.47
N GLY A 363 10.16 1.61 -23.86
CA GLY A 363 11.23 0.94 -24.57
C GLY A 363 12.25 1.89 -25.21
N ILE A 364 13.27 1.33 -25.81
CA ILE A 364 14.35 2.07 -26.47
C ILE A 364 14.10 2.21 -27.97
N LYS A 365 14.69 3.21 -28.61
CA LYS A 365 14.65 3.34 -30.08
C LYS A 365 15.47 2.25 -30.74
N THR A 366 15.02 1.81 -31.91
CA THR A 366 15.74 0.82 -32.72
C THR A 366 17.15 1.31 -33.05
N GLY A 367 18.15 0.45 -32.82
CA GLY A 367 19.55 0.77 -33.09
C GLY A 367 20.33 1.42 -31.93
N VAL A 368 19.67 1.69 -30.80
CA VAL A 368 20.35 2.18 -29.59
C VAL A 368 21.34 1.12 -29.08
N LYS A 369 22.58 1.56 -28.82
CA LYS A 369 23.62 0.72 -28.24
C LYS A 369 23.63 0.86 -26.73
N LYS A 370 23.80 -0.26 -26.04
CA LYS A 370 23.84 -0.34 -24.58
C LYS A 370 24.86 0.63 -23.99
N GLU A 371 26.06 0.57 -24.49
CA GLU A 371 27.21 1.34 -23.98
C GLU A 371 26.93 2.84 -24.08
N GLU A 372 26.39 3.28 -25.22
CA GLU A 372 26.07 4.68 -25.48
C GLU A 372 24.94 5.19 -24.56
N LEU A 373 23.88 4.39 -24.39
CA LEU A 373 22.77 4.75 -23.49
C LEU A 373 23.26 4.90 -22.03
N ILE A 374 24.05 3.96 -21.54
CA ILE A 374 24.55 3.99 -20.16
C ILE A 374 25.54 5.14 -19.96
N GLU A 375 26.45 5.39 -20.90
CA GLU A 375 27.37 6.53 -20.84
C GLU A 375 26.62 7.87 -20.74
N GLU A 376 25.61 8.09 -21.58
CA GLU A 376 24.78 9.31 -21.56
C GLU A 376 24.02 9.49 -20.23
N LEU A 377 23.45 8.40 -19.69
CA LEU A 377 22.79 8.44 -18.38
C LEU A 377 23.76 8.77 -17.25
N LEU A 378 24.97 8.22 -17.27
CA LEU A 378 26.01 8.52 -16.26
C LEU A 378 26.52 9.95 -16.35
N LEU A 379 26.68 10.51 -17.56
CA LEU A 379 27.01 11.93 -17.75
C LEU A 379 25.90 12.83 -17.22
N ALA A 380 24.65 12.46 -17.47
CA ALA A 380 23.49 13.20 -16.97
C ALA A 380 23.40 13.13 -15.43
N GLN A 381 23.69 11.98 -14.81
CA GLN A 381 23.74 11.84 -13.36
C GLN A 381 24.76 12.76 -12.71
N LYS A 382 25.92 12.96 -13.35
CA LYS A 382 26.97 13.87 -12.89
C LYS A 382 26.65 15.35 -13.11
N GLY A 383 25.59 15.65 -13.88
CA GLY A 383 25.25 17.01 -14.28
C GLY A 383 26.15 17.58 -15.40
N GLU A 384 26.93 16.73 -16.05
CA GLU A 384 27.82 17.13 -17.16
C GLU A 384 27.08 17.29 -18.48
N LYS A 385 25.90 16.66 -18.62
CA LYS A 385 25.06 16.68 -19.81
C LYS A 385 23.58 16.52 -19.45
N ILE A 386 22.70 17.07 -20.27
CA ILE A 386 21.27 16.73 -20.23
C ILE A 386 21.07 15.45 -21.04
N PHE A 387 20.37 14.46 -20.48
CA PHE A 387 20.05 13.24 -21.19
C PHE A 387 19.15 13.52 -22.39
N ASP A 388 19.53 13.01 -23.55
CA ASP A 388 18.79 13.18 -24.81
C ASP A 388 17.75 12.06 -24.95
N ASP A 389 16.60 12.23 -24.30
CA ASP A 389 15.50 11.27 -24.36
C ASP A 389 14.95 11.06 -25.76
N GLU A 390 14.99 12.09 -26.62
CA GLU A 390 14.57 12.01 -28.02
C GLU A 390 15.45 11.04 -28.85
N LYS A 391 16.71 10.92 -28.52
CA LYS A 391 17.64 10.03 -29.20
C LYS A 391 17.43 8.56 -28.80
N PHE A 392 17.14 8.32 -27.52
CA PHE A 392 17.24 6.98 -26.93
C PHE A 392 15.90 6.31 -26.67
N ILE A 393 14.84 7.05 -26.36
CA ILE A 393 13.60 6.48 -25.82
C ILE A 393 12.44 6.73 -26.79
N ASN A 394 11.60 5.72 -26.97
CA ASN A 394 10.38 5.86 -27.75
C ASN A 394 9.36 6.70 -26.99
N LYS A 395 8.57 7.49 -27.75
CA LYS A 395 7.41 8.24 -27.28
C LYS A 395 6.19 7.82 -28.08
N PHE A 396 5.15 7.37 -27.40
CA PHE A 396 3.90 6.98 -28.04
C PHE A 396 2.77 7.90 -27.56
N PRO A 397 1.94 8.44 -28.48
CA PRO A 397 0.76 9.20 -28.09
C PRO A 397 -0.15 8.35 -27.17
N ALA A 398 -0.74 8.98 -26.16
CA ALA A 398 -1.63 8.34 -25.22
C ALA A 398 -3.03 8.96 -25.28
N LYS A 399 -4.06 8.13 -25.29
CA LYS A 399 -5.47 8.54 -25.28
C LYS A 399 -6.23 7.82 -24.20
N LYS A 400 -7.31 8.42 -23.75
CA LYS A 400 -8.23 7.76 -22.80
C LYS A 400 -8.56 6.35 -23.27
N HIS A 401 -8.46 5.39 -22.36
CA HIS A 401 -8.68 3.93 -22.55
C HIS A 401 -7.57 3.18 -23.31
N ASP A 402 -6.47 3.83 -23.68
CA ASP A 402 -5.26 3.10 -24.09
C ASP A 402 -4.68 2.31 -22.92
N HIS A 403 -3.98 1.22 -23.23
CA HIS A 403 -3.31 0.38 -22.25
C HIS A 403 -1.91 0.01 -22.72
N PHE A 404 -0.91 0.38 -21.95
CA PHE A 404 0.51 0.16 -22.20
C PHE A 404 1.03 -0.88 -21.22
N LEU A 405 1.54 -2.01 -21.73
CA LEU A 405 2.12 -3.08 -20.90
C LEU A 405 3.59 -2.79 -20.62
N ILE A 406 4.00 -2.99 -19.38
CA ILE A 406 5.34 -2.63 -18.90
C ILE A 406 5.94 -3.81 -18.14
N PRO A 407 6.33 -4.89 -18.84
CA PRO A 407 7.04 -5.98 -18.17
C PRO A 407 8.39 -5.52 -17.63
N ALA A 408 8.79 -6.05 -16.49
CA ALA A 408 10.06 -5.74 -15.84
C ALA A 408 11.24 -5.73 -16.82
N GLY A 409 12.16 -4.78 -16.69
CA GLY A 409 13.27 -4.56 -17.62
C GLY A 409 12.95 -3.63 -18.80
N THR A 410 11.70 -3.13 -18.93
CA THR A 410 11.34 -2.15 -19.96
C THR A 410 11.56 -0.72 -19.42
N ILE A 411 12.34 0.09 -20.11
CA ILE A 411 12.47 1.51 -19.79
C ILE A 411 11.13 2.20 -20.09
N HIS A 412 10.61 3.00 -19.14
CA HIS A 412 9.33 3.65 -19.30
C HIS A 412 9.15 4.87 -18.39
N CYS A 413 8.19 5.70 -18.70
CA CYS A 413 7.49 6.61 -17.78
C CYS A 413 6.25 7.21 -18.44
N SER A 414 5.31 7.70 -17.63
CA SER A 414 4.26 8.59 -18.12
C SER A 414 4.85 9.96 -18.45
N GLY A 415 4.57 10.46 -19.64
CA GLY A 415 4.81 11.85 -20.00
C GLY A 415 3.80 12.78 -19.33
N SER A 416 3.94 14.08 -19.57
CA SER A 416 2.98 15.07 -19.09
C SER A 416 1.59 14.88 -19.72
N ASN A 417 0.57 15.43 -19.06
CA ASN A 417 -0.81 15.49 -19.56
C ASN A 417 -1.56 14.16 -19.70
N ALA A 418 -1.12 13.12 -18.98
CA ALA A 418 -1.82 11.86 -18.85
C ALA A 418 -2.31 11.62 -17.40
N MET A 419 -3.47 11.01 -17.27
CA MET A 419 -3.97 10.43 -16.02
C MET A 419 -3.91 8.93 -16.12
N VAL A 420 -3.01 8.33 -15.37
CA VAL A 420 -2.73 6.89 -15.43
C VAL A 420 -3.37 6.18 -14.23
N LEU A 421 -4.05 5.09 -14.49
CA LEU A 421 -4.27 4.01 -13.52
C LEU A 421 -3.13 3.00 -13.71
N GLU A 422 -2.18 2.98 -12.81
CA GLU A 422 -1.13 1.97 -12.76
C GLU A 422 -1.71 0.68 -12.17
N ILE A 423 -1.46 -0.42 -12.84
CA ILE A 423 -1.83 -1.77 -12.40
C ILE A 423 -0.53 -2.56 -12.28
N SER A 424 -0.15 -2.89 -11.08
CA SER A 424 1.16 -3.50 -10.81
C SER A 424 1.11 -4.64 -9.80
N ALA A 425 2.22 -5.35 -9.69
CA ALA A 425 2.34 -6.63 -8.99
C ALA A 425 3.16 -6.57 -7.70
N THR A 426 3.67 -5.44 -7.25
CA THR A 426 4.59 -5.43 -6.10
C THR A 426 4.00 -4.76 -4.86
N PRO A 427 4.28 -5.27 -3.64
CA PRO A 427 3.93 -4.59 -2.39
C PRO A 427 4.83 -3.39 -2.06
N TYR A 428 5.91 -3.15 -2.82
CA TYR A 428 6.86 -2.05 -2.66
C TYR A 428 7.31 -1.48 -4.01
N ILE A 429 7.61 -0.19 -4.03
CA ILE A 429 8.07 0.50 -5.23
C ILE A 429 9.53 0.08 -5.53
N PHE A 430 9.72 -0.94 -6.36
CA PHE A 430 11.03 -1.32 -6.87
C PHE A 430 11.31 -0.68 -8.21
N THR A 431 11.59 0.62 -8.17
CA THR A 431 11.81 1.47 -9.34
C THR A 431 13.24 1.95 -9.38
N PHE A 432 14.01 1.51 -10.38
CA PHE A 432 15.32 2.07 -10.67
C PHE A 432 15.17 3.28 -11.59
N LYS A 433 15.20 4.47 -11.01
CA LYS A 433 15.19 5.72 -11.79
C LYS A 433 16.46 5.86 -12.58
N LEU A 434 16.33 6.11 -13.86
CA LEU A 434 17.43 6.32 -14.79
C LEU A 434 17.68 7.81 -15.03
N TRP A 435 16.60 8.60 -15.15
CA TRP A 435 16.63 10.02 -15.39
C TRP A 435 15.43 10.72 -14.75
N ASP A 436 15.64 11.87 -14.16
CA ASP A 436 14.56 12.65 -13.53
C ASP A 436 14.54 14.12 -13.98
N TRP A 437 14.81 14.36 -15.26
CA TRP A 437 14.68 15.65 -15.92
C TRP A 437 15.52 16.76 -15.26
N GLY A 438 16.57 16.44 -14.52
CA GLY A 438 17.39 17.37 -13.76
C GLY A 438 16.67 18.04 -12.57
N ARG A 439 15.54 17.51 -12.11
CA ARG A 439 14.71 18.09 -11.06
C ARG A 439 15.24 17.79 -9.66
N LEU A 440 15.00 18.73 -8.74
CA LEU A 440 15.14 18.49 -7.30
C LEU A 440 13.87 17.85 -6.74
N GLY A 441 14.01 17.12 -5.62
CA GLY A 441 12.89 16.63 -4.84
C GLY A 441 12.16 17.76 -4.10
N LEU A 442 11.04 17.45 -3.47
CA LEU A 442 10.31 18.40 -2.61
C LEU A 442 11.14 18.83 -1.39
N ASP A 443 12.15 18.05 -1.03
CA ASP A 443 13.14 18.30 0.01
C ASP A 443 14.29 19.21 -0.45
N GLY A 444 14.30 19.65 -1.71
CA GLY A 444 15.35 20.48 -2.31
C GLY A 444 16.63 19.71 -2.65
N LEU A 445 16.67 18.39 -2.46
CA LEU A 445 17.82 17.55 -2.78
C LEU A 445 17.69 16.94 -4.18
N PRO A 446 18.79 16.59 -4.87
CA PRO A 446 18.74 15.80 -6.09
C PRO A 446 17.96 14.50 -5.84
N ARG A 447 17.05 14.19 -6.77
CA ARG A 447 16.30 12.92 -6.67
C ARG A 447 17.23 11.75 -6.92
N PRO A 448 17.13 10.67 -6.14
CA PRO A 448 18.00 9.51 -6.33
C PRO A 448 17.76 8.87 -7.69
N VAL A 449 18.83 8.55 -8.40
CA VAL A 449 18.85 7.72 -9.60
C VAL A 449 19.68 6.46 -9.35
N HIS A 450 19.32 5.37 -9.97
CA HIS A 450 19.83 4.03 -9.65
C HIS A 450 20.40 3.35 -10.91
N ILE A 451 21.22 4.08 -11.68
CA ILE A 451 21.81 3.57 -12.92
C ILE A 451 22.66 2.33 -12.65
N ASN A 452 23.31 2.27 -11.48
CA ASN A 452 24.09 1.09 -11.06
C ASN A 452 23.28 -0.21 -11.05
N HIS A 453 22.00 -0.12 -10.66
CA HIS A 453 21.08 -1.25 -10.72
C HIS A 453 20.42 -1.36 -12.10
N GLY A 454 19.92 -0.24 -12.63
CA GLY A 454 19.16 -0.20 -13.88
C GLY A 454 19.90 -0.80 -15.07
N GLN A 455 21.19 -0.50 -15.21
CA GLN A 455 22.02 -1.01 -16.31
C GLN A 455 22.08 -2.56 -16.42
N HIS A 456 21.79 -3.27 -15.30
CA HIS A 456 21.82 -4.74 -15.26
C HIS A 456 20.49 -5.38 -15.59
N VAL A 457 19.40 -4.60 -15.63
CA VAL A 457 18.04 -5.13 -15.82
C VAL A 457 17.38 -4.67 -17.10
N ILE A 458 17.87 -3.63 -17.76
CA ILE A 458 17.34 -3.13 -19.03
C ILE A 458 17.41 -4.25 -20.09
N GLN A 459 16.26 -4.48 -20.74
CA GLN A 459 16.14 -5.42 -21.86
C GLN A 459 16.28 -4.66 -23.18
N TYR A 460 17.43 -4.80 -23.84
CA TYR A 460 17.81 -4.05 -25.04
C TYR A 460 17.13 -4.55 -26.33
N ASP A 461 16.46 -5.68 -26.29
CA ASP A 461 15.63 -6.22 -27.37
C ASP A 461 14.24 -5.57 -27.45
N ARG A 462 13.87 -4.76 -26.46
CA ARG A 462 12.59 -4.06 -26.42
C ARG A 462 12.68 -2.72 -27.15
N ASP A 463 12.96 -2.83 -28.45
CA ASP A 463 13.08 -1.71 -29.37
C ASP A 463 11.70 -1.22 -29.86
N THR A 464 11.68 -0.20 -30.70
CA THR A 464 10.46 0.43 -31.22
C THR A 464 9.48 -0.59 -31.79
N LYS A 465 9.95 -1.45 -32.70
CA LYS A 465 9.08 -2.44 -33.37
C LYS A 465 8.55 -3.51 -32.40
N TRP A 466 9.40 -3.95 -31.49
CA TRP A 466 8.99 -4.92 -30.49
C TRP A 466 7.90 -4.34 -29.55
N VAL A 467 8.08 -3.10 -29.09
CA VAL A 467 7.12 -2.39 -28.23
C VAL A 467 5.77 -2.22 -28.92
N GLU A 468 5.76 -1.72 -30.17
CA GLU A 468 4.53 -1.54 -30.94
C GLU A 468 3.76 -2.86 -31.12
N ASN A 469 4.46 -3.95 -31.34
CA ASN A 469 3.85 -5.25 -31.59
C ASN A 469 3.42 -6.00 -30.33
N ASN A 470 3.98 -5.67 -29.15
CA ASN A 470 3.78 -6.47 -27.94
C ASN A 470 3.18 -5.73 -26.76
N LEU A 471 3.34 -4.41 -26.66
CA LEU A 471 3.04 -3.68 -25.42
C LEU A 471 1.89 -2.67 -25.53
N ILE A 472 1.51 -2.25 -26.72
CA ILE A 472 0.53 -1.15 -26.89
C ILE A 472 -0.81 -1.71 -27.34
N ASN A 473 -1.87 -1.46 -26.57
CA ASN A 473 -3.27 -1.77 -26.91
C ASN A 473 -3.48 -3.24 -27.40
N ARG A 474 -2.91 -4.19 -26.69
CA ARG A 474 -3.01 -5.63 -27.02
C ARG A 474 -4.37 -6.20 -26.66
N PHE A 475 -5.43 -5.63 -27.23
CA PHE A 475 -6.81 -5.95 -26.93
C PHE A 475 -7.29 -7.22 -27.60
N VAL A 476 -7.94 -8.10 -26.82
CA VAL A 476 -8.57 -9.33 -27.32
C VAL A 476 -10.01 -9.37 -26.82
N ALA A 477 -10.97 -9.45 -27.76
CA ALA A 477 -12.37 -9.65 -27.42
C ALA A 477 -12.56 -11.07 -26.83
N MET A 478 -13.31 -11.15 -25.74
CA MET A 478 -13.61 -12.39 -25.04
C MET A 478 -15.07 -12.80 -25.24
N GLU A 479 -15.37 -14.10 -25.11
CA GLU A 479 -16.72 -14.64 -25.29
C GLU A 479 -17.75 -14.09 -24.29
N ASP A 480 -17.31 -13.68 -23.09
CA ASP A 480 -18.13 -13.09 -22.04
C ASP A 480 -18.45 -11.60 -22.28
N GLY A 481 -18.12 -11.07 -23.46
CA GLY A 481 -18.33 -9.67 -23.82
C GLY A 481 -17.27 -8.70 -23.25
N SER A 482 -16.33 -9.18 -22.45
CA SER A 482 -15.21 -8.38 -21.99
C SER A 482 -14.14 -8.20 -23.07
N THR A 483 -13.26 -7.24 -22.83
CA THR A 483 -12.03 -7.09 -23.59
C THR A 483 -10.85 -7.37 -22.66
N LYS A 484 -10.07 -8.42 -22.95
CA LYS A 484 -8.77 -8.59 -22.32
C LYS A 484 -7.87 -7.45 -22.81
N THR A 485 -7.43 -6.59 -21.91
CA THR A 485 -6.65 -5.41 -22.27
C THR A 485 -5.15 -5.66 -22.19
N GLY A 486 -4.76 -6.77 -21.66
CA GLY A 486 -3.40 -7.27 -21.63
C GLY A 486 -3.04 -7.80 -20.28
N LEU A 487 -2.02 -8.49 -20.38
CA LEU A 487 -0.83 -8.58 -19.60
C LEU A 487 0.18 -9.27 -20.49
N HIS A 488 1.42 -8.86 -20.33
CA HIS A 488 2.51 -9.61 -20.94
C HIS A 488 2.46 -11.06 -20.42
N GLU A 489 2.75 -12.03 -21.25
CA GLU A 489 2.65 -13.47 -20.91
C GLU A 489 3.43 -13.90 -19.67
N ARG A 490 4.45 -13.12 -19.30
CA ARG A 490 5.29 -13.35 -18.11
C ARG A 490 4.67 -12.89 -16.80
N GLU A 491 3.65 -12.05 -16.86
CA GLU A 491 2.99 -11.51 -15.68
C GLU A 491 1.90 -12.46 -15.19
N PHE A 492 1.65 -12.47 -13.88
CA PHE A 492 0.61 -13.34 -13.29
C PHE A 492 -0.74 -12.65 -13.12
N ILE A 493 -0.81 -11.33 -13.30
CA ILE A 493 -2.06 -10.57 -13.27
C ILE A 493 -2.67 -10.56 -14.67
N GLU A 494 -3.97 -10.79 -14.80
CA GLU A 494 -4.74 -10.54 -16.02
C GLU A 494 -5.65 -9.34 -15.83
N THR A 495 -5.75 -8.47 -16.84
CA THR A 495 -6.66 -7.33 -16.85
C THR A 495 -7.73 -7.49 -17.91
N ARG A 496 -8.99 -7.20 -17.53
CA ARG A 496 -10.14 -7.17 -18.41
C ARG A 496 -10.93 -5.89 -18.25
N ARG A 497 -11.44 -5.38 -19.35
CA ARG A 497 -12.32 -4.23 -19.40
C ARG A 497 -13.72 -4.64 -19.83
N TYR A 498 -14.73 -4.14 -19.11
CA TYR A 498 -16.14 -4.33 -19.39
C TYR A 498 -16.78 -2.98 -19.64
N PHE A 499 -17.45 -2.79 -20.78
CA PHE A 499 -18.35 -1.67 -21.02
C PHE A 499 -19.79 -2.19 -21.05
N PHE A 500 -20.69 -1.52 -20.37
CA PHE A 500 -22.07 -1.95 -20.21
C PHE A 500 -23.01 -0.75 -20.04
N THR A 501 -24.26 -0.93 -20.52
CA THR A 501 -25.40 -0.03 -20.32
C THR A 501 -26.49 -0.69 -19.47
N ASP A 502 -26.40 -2.00 -19.30
CA ASP A 502 -27.35 -2.85 -18.60
C ASP A 502 -26.65 -3.67 -17.53
N LYS A 503 -27.43 -4.42 -16.76
CA LYS A 503 -26.91 -5.36 -15.77
C LYS A 503 -26.13 -6.48 -16.45
N ILE A 504 -24.88 -6.66 -16.05
CA ILE A 504 -24.04 -7.78 -16.50
C ILE A 504 -23.61 -8.65 -15.31
N LYS A 505 -23.39 -9.93 -15.58
CA LYS A 505 -22.84 -10.88 -14.60
C LYS A 505 -21.31 -10.89 -14.68
N MET A 506 -20.66 -10.85 -13.54
CA MET A 506 -19.20 -10.93 -13.40
C MET A 506 -18.82 -12.08 -12.48
N GLN A 507 -17.59 -12.58 -12.64
CA GLN A 507 -17.02 -13.68 -11.85
C GLN A 507 -15.66 -13.28 -11.28
N THR A 508 -15.27 -13.80 -10.10
CA THR A 508 -13.96 -13.58 -9.50
C THR A 508 -12.83 -14.33 -10.18
N MET A 509 -13.13 -15.35 -10.97
CA MET A 509 -12.14 -16.19 -11.66
C MET A 509 -11.21 -16.98 -10.70
N GLY A 510 -11.69 -17.28 -9.49
CA GLY A 510 -10.92 -17.98 -8.46
C GLY A 510 -9.82 -17.14 -7.82
N SER A 511 -9.93 -15.83 -7.89
CA SER A 511 -8.96 -14.85 -7.38
C SER A 511 -9.68 -13.63 -6.83
N VAL A 512 -9.11 -12.98 -5.83
CA VAL A 512 -9.51 -11.62 -5.50
C VAL A 512 -9.45 -10.74 -6.75
N ASN A 513 -10.45 -9.86 -6.92
CA ASN A 513 -10.44 -8.90 -8.01
C ASN A 513 -10.24 -7.48 -7.49
N MET A 514 -9.31 -6.76 -8.09
CA MET A 514 -9.20 -5.32 -7.93
C MET A 514 -9.78 -4.64 -9.16
N ASN A 515 -10.62 -3.65 -8.94
CA ASN A 515 -11.42 -3.03 -10.00
C ASN A 515 -11.38 -1.51 -9.86
N ASN A 516 -11.60 -0.80 -10.99
CA ASN A 516 -11.80 0.65 -11.00
C ASN A 516 -12.92 1.02 -11.98
N LEU A 517 -13.80 1.96 -11.59
CA LEU A 517 -14.82 2.49 -12.49
C LEU A 517 -14.20 3.57 -13.40
N VAL A 518 -13.85 3.19 -14.62
CA VAL A 518 -13.10 4.01 -15.59
C VAL A 518 -13.98 4.81 -16.56
N GLU A 519 -15.30 4.56 -16.55
CA GLU A 519 -16.29 5.28 -17.36
C GLU A 519 -17.65 5.26 -16.66
N GLY A 520 -18.48 6.31 -16.84
CA GLY A 520 -19.76 6.49 -16.18
C GLY A 520 -19.66 7.23 -14.85
N LYS A 521 -20.78 7.71 -14.31
CA LYS A 521 -20.80 8.45 -13.04
C LYS A 521 -20.76 7.53 -11.84
N ALA A 522 -21.59 6.49 -11.88
CA ALA A 522 -21.69 5.52 -10.80
C ALA A 522 -22.24 4.18 -11.31
N ALA A 523 -21.81 3.11 -10.66
CA ALA A 523 -22.34 1.77 -10.89
C ALA A 523 -22.70 1.11 -9.54
N VAL A 524 -23.51 0.06 -9.60
CA VAL A 524 -23.95 -0.70 -8.43
C VAL A 524 -23.53 -2.15 -8.58
N ILE A 525 -22.84 -2.67 -7.57
CA ILE A 525 -22.53 -4.09 -7.44
C ILE A 525 -23.64 -4.73 -6.61
N GLU A 526 -24.22 -5.82 -7.10
CA GLU A 526 -25.33 -6.51 -6.46
C GLU A 526 -25.00 -7.99 -6.27
N SER A 527 -25.35 -8.51 -5.09
CA SER A 527 -25.27 -9.94 -4.82
C SER A 527 -26.30 -10.72 -5.67
N ILE A 528 -25.90 -11.89 -6.16
CA ILE A 528 -26.81 -12.79 -6.87
C ILE A 528 -27.83 -13.41 -5.90
N ASN A 529 -27.39 -13.74 -4.69
CA ASN A 529 -28.16 -14.50 -3.70
C ASN A 529 -28.55 -13.67 -2.46
N GLY A 530 -28.34 -12.34 -2.49
CA GLY A 530 -28.63 -11.48 -1.33
C GLY A 530 -27.64 -11.61 -0.17
N GLU A 531 -26.39 -11.99 -0.45
CA GLU A 531 -25.35 -12.19 0.55
C GLU A 531 -24.74 -10.86 1.07
N PHE A 532 -24.91 -9.80 0.30
CA PHE A 532 -24.50 -8.44 0.67
C PHE A 532 -25.45 -7.40 0.08
N GLU A 533 -25.53 -6.23 0.75
CA GLU A 533 -26.31 -5.09 0.30
C GLU A 533 -25.72 -4.47 -0.97
N PRO A 534 -26.54 -3.83 -1.84
CA PRO A 534 -26.05 -3.15 -3.02
C PRO A 534 -24.92 -2.18 -2.70
N PHE A 535 -23.79 -2.35 -3.36
CA PHE A 535 -22.59 -1.56 -3.15
C PHE A 535 -22.39 -0.57 -4.30
N VAL A 536 -22.51 0.73 -4.00
CA VAL A 536 -22.37 1.80 -4.99
C VAL A 536 -20.93 2.23 -5.11
N ILE A 537 -20.46 2.36 -6.34
CA ILE A 537 -19.13 2.90 -6.69
C ILE A 537 -19.29 4.09 -7.64
N HIS A 538 -18.37 5.04 -7.56
CA HIS A 538 -18.36 6.23 -8.39
C HIS A 538 -17.15 6.26 -9.33
N TYR A 539 -17.18 7.15 -10.32
CA TYR A 539 -16.08 7.32 -11.26
C TYR A 539 -14.73 7.48 -10.58
N ALA A 540 -13.73 6.79 -11.09
CA ALA A 540 -12.36 6.71 -10.58
C ALA A 540 -12.19 6.00 -9.21
N GLU A 541 -13.23 5.46 -8.62
CA GLU A 541 -13.09 4.69 -7.38
C GLU A 541 -12.54 3.28 -7.65
N THR A 542 -11.46 2.93 -6.94
CA THR A 542 -10.96 1.56 -6.85
C THR A 542 -11.74 0.80 -5.80
N PHE A 543 -12.12 -0.44 -6.12
CA PHE A 543 -12.83 -1.33 -5.21
C PHE A 543 -12.36 -2.77 -5.36
N ILE A 544 -12.48 -3.51 -4.27
CA ILE A 544 -12.04 -4.91 -4.17
C ILE A 544 -13.26 -5.81 -4.05
N ILE A 545 -13.27 -6.86 -4.87
CA ILE A 545 -14.22 -7.96 -4.76
C ILE A 545 -13.46 -9.18 -4.22
N PRO A 546 -13.73 -9.58 -2.96
CA PRO A 546 -13.17 -10.80 -2.39
C PRO A 546 -13.52 -12.03 -3.21
N GLU A 547 -12.61 -12.99 -3.25
CA GLU A 547 -12.84 -14.24 -3.98
C GLU A 547 -14.02 -15.04 -3.41
N TYR A 548 -14.34 -14.87 -2.13
CA TYR A 548 -15.51 -15.47 -1.46
C TYR A 548 -16.82 -15.25 -2.22
N ILE A 549 -17.00 -14.09 -2.85
CA ILE A 549 -18.23 -13.70 -3.57
C ILE A 549 -18.49 -14.58 -4.80
N LYS A 550 -17.46 -15.09 -5.47
CA LYS A 550 -17.49 -15.90 -6.69
C LYS A 550 -18.12 -15.19 -7.89
N GLU A 551 -19.38 -14.80 -7.78
CA GLU A 551 -20.19 -14.22 -8.84
C GLU A 551 -21.05 -13.08 -8.30
N TYR A 552 -21.20 -12.04 -9.12
CA TYR A 552 -21.98 -10.85 -8.76
C TYR A 552 -22.54 -10.18 -10.02
N TYR A 553 -23.50 -9.31 -9.83
CA TYR A 553 -23.97 -8.41 -10.89
C TYR A 553 -23.32 -7.03 -10.72
N ILE A 554 -23.12 -6.36 -11.87
CA ILE A 554 -22.83 -4.94 -11.92
C ILE A 554 -23.74 -4.27 -12.94
N ARG A 555 -24.26 -3.09 -12.62
CA ARG A 555 -25.08 -2.28 -13.51
C ARG A 555 -24.80 -0.80 -13.32
N PRO A 556 -25.13 0.06 -14.30
CA PRO A 556 -25.17 1.50 -14.08
C PRO A 556 -26.13 1.85 -12.92
N LEU A 557 -25.78 2.88 -12.15
CA LEU A 557 -26.70 3.42 -11.13
C LEU A 557 -27.92 4.07 -11.79
N ASN A 558 -27.70 4.81 -12.87
CA ASN A 558 -28.75 5.45 -13.67
C ASN A 558 -29.04 4.61 -14.92
N GLU A 559 -30.31 4.47 -15.28
CA GLU A 559 -30.73 3.77 -16.50
C GLU A 559 -30.12 4.40 -17.75
N ASN A 560 -29.70 3.56 -18.70
CA ASN A 560 -29.13 3.95 -20.00
C ASN A 560 -27.77 4.72 -19.90
N GLU A 561 -27.17 4.82 -18.74
CA GLU A 561 -25.81 5.37 -18.62
C GLU A 561 -24.79 4.32 -19.05
N LYS A 562 -23.83 4.72 -19.90
CA LYS A 562 -22.71 3.84 -20.24
C LYS A 562 -21.69 3.85 -19.10
N CYS A 563 -21.41 2.68 -18.54
CA CYS A 563 -20.35 2.47 -17.56
C CYS A 563 -19.21 1.62 -18.13
N GLY A 564 -18.03 1.75 -17.55
CA GLY A 564 -16.87 0.93 -17.86
C GLY A 564 -16.08 0.59 -16.62
N VAL A 565 -15.73 -0.67 -16.46
CA VAL A 565 -14.88 -1.16 -15.35
C VAL A 565 -13.67 -1.86 -15.90
N ILE A 566 -12.48 -1.52 -15.37
CA ILE A 566 -11.28 -2.33 -15.52
C ILE A 566 -11.16 -3.27 -14.31
N LYS A 567 -10.86 -4.52 -14.56
CA LYS A 567 -10.69 -5.57 -13.54
C LYS A 567 -9.32 -6.23 -13.67
N ALA A 568 -8.61 -6.36 -12.55
CA ALA A 568 -7.38 -7.12 -12.45
C ALA A 568 -7.56 -8.30 -11.48
N TYR A 569 -6.99 -9.44 -11.83
CA TYR A 569 -6.99 -10.66 -11.02
C TYR A 569 -5.77 -11.54 -11.34
N VAL A 570 -5.44 -12.45 -10.42
CA VAL A 570 -4.37 -13.44 -10.64
C VAL A 570 -4.90 -14.59 -11.49
N ARG A 571 -4.25 -14.85 -12.63
CA ARG A 571 -4.60 -15.93 -13.56
C ARG A 571 -3.98 -17.29 -13.18
#